data_98e8afe2b59dfd83c345294be7036ee9
#
_entry.id   98e8afe2b59dfd83c345294be7036ee9
#
_cell.length_a   1.000
_cell.length_b   1.000
_cell.length_c   1.000
_cell.angle_alpha   90.00
_cell.angle_beta   90.00
_cell.angle_gamma   90.00
#
_symmetry.space_group_name_H-M   'P 1'
#
loop_
_entity.id
_entity.type
_entity.pdbx_description
1 polymer ?
#
loop_
_entity_poly.entity_id
_entity_poly.type
_entity_poly.pdbx_seq_one_letter_code
_entity_poly.pdbx_strand_id
1 'polypeptide(L)'
;NIIAEVFKRFKITETSKMLDRMKDLGYKYSTKAGITVGISDIVVLEEKQEILDNAHKQVEKVTKQFRRGLITDEERYERVIDIWNKTKDHIQIRLMESLNDLNPIFMMSDSGARGNISNFTQLAGMRGLMAAPNGQIMELPVTSNFREGLSVLEMFISTHGARKGMTDTALKTADSGYLTRRLVDVAQDVIIRETDCGSDRGLVIQAIKEGNEVIEPLEERLLGRYTRKTVFNPEDGTVIIGENQIITEDIAREIIAAGIEEITIRSVFTCNTKHGVCKHCYGRNLATGSEVEVGEAVGTIAAQSIGEPGTQLTMRTFHTGGVAGDDITQGLPRIQEIFEARHPKGQAVITEVTGEVVSIDENPAARTKEVTIKGDTDTRSYQVPFSARLKVEE
;
A
#
# COMPACT_ATOMS: atom_id res chain seq x y z
N ASN A 1 16.93 -11.93 11.78
CA ASN A 1 15.78 -11.68 12.62
C ASN A 1 16.01 -12.18 14.05
N ILE A 2 17.01 -11.55 14.73
CA ILE A 2 17.52 -11.97 16.05
C ILE A 2 16.39 -12.08 17.10
N ILE A 3 15.48 -11.12 17.15
CA ILE A 3 14.37 -11.10 18.13
C ILE A 3 13.44 -12.29 17.97
N ALA A 4 13.09 -12.64 16.74
CA ALA A 4 12.22 -13.79 16.45
C ALA A 4 12.89 -15.11 16.88
N GLU A 5 14.19 -15.26 16.62
CA GLU A 5 14.94 -16.46 17.00
C GLU A 5 15.10 -16.59 18.51
N VAL A 6 15.35 -15.47 19.22
CA VAL A 6 15.40 -15.45 20.69
C VAL A 6 14.02 -15.78 21.28
N PHE A 7 12.93 -15.24 20.73
CA PHE A 7 11.58 -15.57 21.18
C PHE A 7 11.24 -17.05 20.95
N LYS A 8 11.63 -17.62 19.81
CA LYS A 8 11.44 -19.04 19.50
C LYS A 8 12.10 -19.95 20.54
N ARG A 9 13.33 -19.61 20.97
CA ARG A 9 14.14 -20.42 21.91
C ARG A 9 13.81 -20.17 23.38
N PHE A 10 13.67 -18.92 23.80
CA PHE A 10 13.65 -18.52 25.20
C PHE A 10 12.29 -17.99 25.69
N LYS A 11 11.29 -17.86 24.77
CA LYS A 11 9.94 -17.36 25.07
C LYS A 11 9.95 -15.93 25.61
N ILE A 12 8.83 -15.50 26.23
CA ILE A 12 8.53 -14.10 26.56
C ILE A 12 9.53 -13.51 27.57
N THR A 13 9.84 -14.23 28.65
CA THR A 13 10.58 -13.67 29.79
C THR A 13 12.00 -13.23 29.43
N GLU A 14 12.74 -14.05 28.74
CA GLU A 14 14.15 -13.71 28.38
C GLU A 14 14.18 -12.76 27.18
N THR A 15 13.23 -12.85 26.27
CA THR A 15 13.11 -11.91 25.15
C THR A 15 12.81 -10.50 25.66
N SER A 16 11.92 -10.33 26.64
CA SER A 16 11.64 -9.04 27.28
C SER A 16 12.89 -8.42 27.90
N LYS A 17 13.64 -9.21 28.68
CA LYS A 17 14.93 -8.73 29.30
C LYS A 17 15.95 -8.33 28.22
N MET A 18 16.02 -9.08 27.13
CA MET A 18 16.91 -8.76 26.01
C MET A 18 16.52 -7.43 25.36
N LEU A 19 15.23 -7.23 25.08
CA LEU A 19 14.71 -5.99 24.50
C LEU A 19 14.97 -4.78 25.41
N ASP A 20 14.78 -4.93 26.73
CA ASP A 20 15.10 -3.87 27.68
C ASP A 20 16.59 -3.51 27.65
N ARG A 21 17.47 -4.51 27.62
CA ARG A 21 18.92 -4.28 27.50
C ARG A 21 19.31 -3.60 26.19
N MET A 22 18.67 -3.99 25.07
CA MET A 22 18.89 -3.34 23.77
C MET A 22 18.43 -1.89 23.80
N LYS A 23 17.27 -1.61 24.36
CA LYS A 23 16.74 -0.26 24.56
C LYS A 23 17.70 0.59 25.40
N ASP A 24 18.14 0.10 26.57
CA ASP A 24 19.02 0.81 27.48
C ASP A 24 20.38 1.06 26.82
N LEU A 25 20.91 0.09 26.07
CA LEU A 25 22.14 0.25 25.29
C LEU A 25 21.98 1.35 24.23
N GLY A 26 20.89 1.35 23.48
CA GLY A 26 20.59 2.36 22.48
C GLY A 26 20.54 3.77 23.08
N TYR A 27 19.80 3.96 24.15
CA TYR A 27 19.73 5.27 24.85
C TYR A 27 21.07 5.70 25.40
N LYS A 28 21.81 4.79 26.05
CA LYS A 28 23.11 5.09 26.60
C LYS A 28 24.11 5.58 25.54
N TYR A 29 24.18 4.90 24.42
CA TYR A 29 25.12 5.28 23.36
C TYR A 29 24.64 6.47 22.54
N SER A 30 23.35 6.63 22.31
CA SER A 30 22.79 7.84 21.68
C SER A 30 23.11 9.10 22.52
N THR A 31 22.96 9.00 23.86
CA THR A 31 23.32 10.10 24.76
C THR A 31 24.83 10.39 24.73
N LYS A 32 25.68 9.35 24.72
CA LYS A 32 27.13 9.52 24.64
C LYS A 32 27.61 10.10 23.31
N ALA A 33 26.97 9.69 22.20
CA ALA A 33 27.29 10.21 20.88
C ALA A 33 26.88 11.67 20.71
N GLY A 34 25.90 12.16 21.50
CA GLY A 34 25.45 13.54 21.45
C GLY A 34 24.86 13.90 20.08
N ILE A 35 24.15 12.98 19.44
CA ILE A 35 23.55 13.20 18.12
C ILE A 35 22.56 14.36 18.23
N THR A 36 22.79 15.39 17.43
CA THR A 36 21.95 16.60 17.38
C THR A 36 21.80 17.05 15.93
N VAL A 37 20.82 17.88 15.67
CA VAL A 37 20.56 18.45 14.33
C VAL A 37 20.73 19.96 14.39
N GLY A 38 21.65 20.46 13.58
CA GLY A 38 21.85 21.88 13.36
C GLY A 38 21.39 22.30 11.96
N ILE A 39 21.24 23.60 11.74
CA ILE A 39 20.93 24.15 10.39
C ILE A 39 22.06 23.83 9.41
N SER A 40 23.30 23.74 9.88
CA SER A 40 24.48 23.37 9.09
C SER A 40 24.40 21.97 8.50
N ASP A 41 23.68 21.05 9.18
CA ASP A 41 23.57 19.65 8.76
C ASP A 41 22.61 19.46 7.58
N ILE A 42 21.79 20.49 7.30
CA ILE A 42 20.94 20.53 6.12
C ILE A 42 21.78 21.02 4.93
N VAL A 43 22.38 20.10 4.20
CA VAL A 43 23.21 20.42 3.03
C VAL A 43 22.33 20.71 1.84
N VAL A 44 22.47 21.90 1.22
CA VAL A 44 21.77 22.26 0.00
C VAL A 44 22.63 21.87 -1.20
N LEU A 45 21.98 21.32 -2.23
CA LEU A 45 22.65 20.89 -3.46
C LEU A 45 23.14 22.10 -4.26
N GLU A 46 24.44 22.17 -4.56
CA GLU A 46 25.03 23.27 -5.33
C GLU A 46 24.50 23.36 -6.77
N GLU A 47 24.25 22.20 -7.40
CA GLU A 47 23.72 22.08 -8.76
C GLU A 47 22.21 22.40 -8.86
N LYS A 48 21.53 22.68 -7.75
CA LYS A 48 20.08 22.91 -7.71
C LYS A 48 19.62 23.97 -8.71
N GLN A 49 20.34 25.09 -8.77
CA GLN A 49 19.95 26.20 -9.62
C GLN A 49 20.03 25.85 -11.10
N GLU A 50 21.03 25.09 -11.51
CA GLU A 50 21.18 24.63 -12.89
C GLU A 50 20.06 23.68 -13.30
N ILE A 51 19.67 22.76 -12.40
CA ILE A 51 18.57 21.83 -12.62
C ILE A 51 17.24 22.60 -12.77
N LEU A 52 17.00 23.59 -11.92
CA LEU A 52 15.80 24.45 -11.99
C LEU A 52 15.77 25.27 -13.29
N ASP A 53 16.86 25.86 -13.69
CA ASP A 53 16.96 26.67 -14.95
C ASP A 53 16.68 25.79 -16.17
N ASN A 54 17.15 24.55 -16.19
CA ASN A 54 16.84 23.60 -17.24
C ASN A 54 15.34 23.22 -17.27
N ALA A 55 14.73 23.04 -16.12
CA ALA A 55 13.28 22.78 -16.00
C ALA A 55 12.47 23.98 -16.52
N HIS A 56 12.83 25.21 -16.14
CA HIS A 56 12.19 26.42 -16.63
C HIS A 56 12.28 26.56 -18.16
N LYS A 57 13.42 26.24 -18.76
CA LYS A 57 13.58 26.24 -20.23
C LYS A 57 12.65 25.20 -20.90
N GLN A 58 12.44 24.01 -20.26
CA GLN A 58 11.52 23.01 -20.79
C GLN A 58 10.08 23.49 -20.72
N VAL A 59 9.65 24.04 -19.57
CA VAL A 59 8.31 24.60 -19.38
C VAL A 59 8.05 25.75 -20.39
N GLU A 60 9.04 26.61 -20.64
CA GLU A 60 8.92 27.69 -21.62
C GLU A 60 8.70 27.12 -23.04
N LYS A 61 9.41 26.04 -23.41
CA LYS A 61 9.21 25.37 -24.70
C LYS A 61 7.77 24.83 -24.84
N VAL A 62 7.24 24.15 -23.81
CA VAL A 62 5.87 23.66 -23.81
C VAL A 62 4.87 24.82 -23.92
N THR A 63 5.09 25.91 -23.20
CA THR A 63 4.24 27.09 -23.25
C THR A 63 4.29 27.76 -24.65
N LYS A 64 5.45 27.78 -25.31
CA LYS A 64 5.57 28.26 -26.69
C LYS A 64 4.82 27.36 -27.69
N GLN A 65 4.84 26.05 -27.50
CA GLN A 65 4.03 25.09 -28.32
C GLN A 65 2.52 25.34 -28.16
N PHE A 66 2.06 25.53 -26.94
CA PHE A 66 0.68 25.91 -26.67
C PHE A 66 0.29 27.24 -27.37
N ARG A 67 1.09 28.30 -27.22
CA ARG A 67 0.80 29.59 -27.86
C ARG A 67 0.77 29.51 -29.39
N ARG A 68 1.42 28.50 -29.98
CA ARG A 68 1.39 28.22 -31.41
C ARG A 68 0.19 27.33 -31.84
N GLY A 69 -0.63 26.89 -30.90
CA GLY A 69 -1.77 26.06 -31.17
C GLY A 69 -1.43 24.58 -31.47
N LEU A 70 -0.22 24.11 -31.14
CA LEU A 70 0.24 22.75 -31.41
C LEU A 70 -0.26 21.72 -30.38
N ILE A 71 -0.61 22.18 -29.21
CA ILE A 71 -1.09 21.35 -28.07
C ILE A 71 -2.29 22.00 -27.42
N THR A 72 -3.14 21.21 -26.78
CA THR A 72 -4.28 21.68 -26.00
C THR A 72 -3.80 22.24 -24.64
N ASP A 73 -4.68 22.97 -23.93
CA ASP A 73 -4.35 23.48 -22.59
C ASP A 73 -4.20 22.35 -21.57
N GLU A 74 -5.02 21.31 -21.69
CA GLU A 74 -4.96 20.13 -20.85
C GLU A 74 -3.62 19.38 -21.01
N GLU A 75 -3.21 19.17 -22.27
CA GLU A 75 -1.91 18.54 -22.58
C GLU A 75 -0.73 19.40 -22.12
N ARG A 76 -0.85 20.73 -22.23
CA ARG A 76 0.15 21.67 -21.68
C ARG A 76 0.29 21.51 -20.16
N TYR A 77 -0.86 21.50 -19.46
CA TYR A 77 -0.93 21.35 -18.02
C TYR A 77 -0.29 20.04 -17.54
N GLU A 78 -0.64 18.91 -18.16
CA GLU A 78 -0.07 17.60 -17.82
C GLU A 78 1.45 17.58 -18.04
N ARG A 79 1.93 18.11 -19.17
CA ARG A 79 3.37 18.16 -19.47
C ARG A 79 4.13 19.04 -18.49
N VAL A 80 3.57 20.15 -18.06
CA VAL A 80 4.21 21.04 -17.07
C VAL A 80 4.33 20.34 -15.71
N ILE A 81 3.28 19.64 -15.26
CA ILE A 81 3.31 18.87 -14.02
C ILE A 81 4.35 17.76 -14.08
N ASP A 82 4.40 17.01 -15.19
CA ASP A 82 5.38 15.94 -15.40
C ASP A 82 6.83 16.47 -15.35
N ILE A 83 7.11 17.60 -15.99
CA ILE A 83 8.44 18.22 -15.92
C ILE A 83 8.83 18.56 -14.49
N TRP A 84 7.94 19.16 -13.70
CA TRP A 84 8.23 19.53 -12.32
C TRP A 84 8.38 18.32 -11.39
N ASN A 85 7.57 17.27 -11.57
CA ASN A 85 7.71 16.04 -10.81
C ASN A 85 9.06 15.36 -11.10
N LYS A 86 9.43 15.19 -12.37
CA LYS A 86 10.73 14.66 -12.77
C LYS A 86 11.90 15.50 -12.24
N THR A 87 11.74 16.81 -12.23
CA THR A 87 12.75 17.73 -11.68
C THR A 87 12.92 17.54 -10.18
N LYS A 88 11.82 17.42 -9.45
CA LYS A 88 11.84 17.15 -8.01
C LYS A 88 12.53 15.81 -7.70
N ASP A 89 12.17 14.76 -8.44
CA ASP A 89 12.75 13.43 -8.26
C ASP A 89 14.25 13.43 -8.59
N HIS A 90 14.67 14.14 -9.64
CA HIS A 90 16.07 14.32 -9.97
C HIS A 90 16.85 15.04 -8.86
N ILE A 91 16.31 16.14 -8.33
CA ILE A 91 16.89 16.85 -7.18
C ILE A 91 16.98 15.92 -5.95
N GLN A 92 15.96 15.10 -5.70
CA GLN A 92 15.95 14.15 -4.60
C GLN A 92 17.08 13.12 -4.73
N ILE A 93 17.25 12.52 -5.89
CA ILE A 93 18.31 11.54 -6.15
C ILE A 93 19.69 12.17 -5.95
N ARG A 94 19.95 13.31 -6.60
CA ARG A 94 21.23 14.02 -6.49
C ARG A 94 21.52 14.48 -5.06
N LEU A 95 20.49 14.89 -4.32
CA LEU A 95 20.63 15.29 -2.93
C LEU A 95 21.07 14.10 -2.06
N MET A 96 20.46 12.94 -2.26
CA MET A 96 20.82 11.73 -1.50
C MET A 96 22.24 11.26 -1.82
N GLU A 97 22.68 11.36 -3.07
CA GLU A 97 24.05 11.05 -3.48
C GLU A 97 25.10 12.01 -2.88
N SER A 98 24.73 13.25 -2.63
CA SER A 98 25.63 14.28 -2.07
C SER A 98 25.80 14.22 -0.55
N LEU A 99 24.96 13.46 0.13
CA LEU A 99 24.99 13.37 1.60
C LEU A 99 26.13 12.50 2.10
N ASN A 100 26.70 12.93 3.23
CA ASN A 100 27.66 12.12 3.97
C ASN A 100 26.91 11.15 4.89
N ASP A 101 27.34 9.90 4.95
CA ASP A 101 26.77 8.84 5.83
C ASP A 101 26.77 9.24 7.31
N LEU A 102 27.68 10.11 7.74
CA LEU A 102 27.77 10.63 9.10
C LEU A 102 26.87 11.84 9.37
N ASN A 103 26.09 12.28 8.37
CA ASN A 103 25.15 13.39 8.58
C ASN A 103 24.01 12.94 9.53
N PRO A 104 23.75 13.66 10.65
CA PRO A 104 22.75 13.26 11.64
C PRO A 104 21.35 13.06 11.06
N ILE A 105 20.95 13.87 10.09
CA ILE A 105 19.63 13.78 9.44
C ILE A 105 19.55 12.52 8.57
N PHE A 106 20.63 12.27 7.80
CA PHE A 106 20.73 11.06 6.99
C PHE A 106 20.68 9.80 7.87
N MET A 107 21.48 9.75 8.95
CA MET A 107 21.47 8.63 9.89
C MET A 107 20.10 8.37 10.51
N MET A 108 19.33 9.41 10.86
CA MET A 108 17.96 9.24 11.39
C MET A 108 16.99 8.69 10.36
N SER A 109 17.11 9.12 9.11
CA SER A 109 16.25 8.66 8.00
C SER A 109 16.61 7.24 7.55
N ASP A 110 17.90 6.96 7.41
CA ASP A 110 18.40 5.65 6.96
C ASP A 110 18.13 4.55 8.00
N SER A 111 18.33 4.84 9.27
CA SER A 111 17.99 3.93 10.36
C SER A 111 16.49 3.68 10.54
N GLY A 112 15.63 4.45 9.91
CA GLY A 112 14.18 4.40 10.09
C GLY A 112 13.68 4.94 11.44
N ALA A 113 14.54 5.57 12.23
CA ALA A 113 14.19 6.11 13.54
C ALA A 113 13.20 7.28 13.42
N ARG A 114 13.46 8.22 12.52
CA ARG A 114 12.58 9.37 12.26
C ARG A 114 12.83 9.99 10.89
N GLY A 115 11.73 10.41 10.26
CA GLY A 115 11.78 11.07 8.94
C GLY A 115 11.84 10.09 7.77
N ASN A 116 11.69 10.64 6.59
CA ASN A 116 11.84 9.93 5.33
C ASN A 116 12.55 10.83 4.31
N ILE A 117 12.94 10.26 3.20
CA ILE A 117 13.65 10.96 2.11
C ILE A 117 12.85 12.18 1.61
N SER A 118 11.52 12.07 1.52
CA SER A 118 10.66 13.18 1.09
C SER A 118 10.72 14.37 2.05
N ASN A 119 10.79 14.14 3.36
CA ASN A 119 10.94 15.22 4.34
C ASN A 119 12.27 15.93 4.16
N PHE A 120 13.34 15.17 3.93
CA PHE A 120 14.67 15.74 3.67
C PHE A 120 14.71 16.53 2.37
N THR A 121 14.06 16.05 1.32
CA THR A 121 13.95 16.80 0.06
C THR A 121 13.26 18.14 0.22
N GLN A 122 12.25 18.24 1.11
CA GLN A 122 11.60 19.52 1.42
C GLN A 122 12.49 20.46 2.25
N LEU A 123 13.37 19.91 3.10
CA LEU A 123 14.29 20.68 3.93
C LEU A 123 15.46 21.27 3.13
N ALA A 124 16.05 20.48 2.22
CA ALA A 124 17.32 20.79 1.55
C ALA A 124 17.23 20.91 0.02
N GLY A 125 16.25 20.29 -0.62
CA GLY A 125 16.05 20.28 -2.06
C GLY A 125 15.03 21.30 -2.55
N MET A 126 13.85 20.83 -2.97
CA MET A 126 12.71 21.67 -3.30
C MET A 126 11.42 21.08 -2.72
N ARG A 127 10.46 21.94 -2.43
CA ARG A 127 9.17 21.49 -1.92
C ARG A 127 8.29 20.85 -3.01
N GLY A 128 8.32 21.44 -4.23
CA GLY A 128 7.61 20.92 -5.40
C GLY A 128 6.21 21.50 -5.59
N LEU A 129 5.38 20.78 -6.34
CA LEU A 129 4.03 21.22 -6.67
C LEU A 129 3.08 21.12 -5.46
N MET A 130 2.15 22.08 -5.36
CA MET A 130 1.17 22.19 -4.30
C MET A 130 -0.26 22.03 -4.86
N ALA A 131 -1.14 21.42 -4.09
CA ALA A 131 -2.55 21.34 -4.43
C ALA A 131 -3.29 22.62 -4.02
N ALA A 132 -4.12 23.12 -4.93
CA ALA A 132 -5.05 24.20 -4.67
C ALA A 132 -6.23 23.71 -3.79
N PRO A 133 -7.03 24.61 -3.22
CA PRO A 133 -8.19 24.25 -2.40
C PRO A 133 -9.23 23.37 -3.11
N ASN A 134 -9.34 23.52 -4.45
CA ASN A 134 -10.23 22.72 -5.30
C ASN A 134 -9.71 21.30 -5.58
N GLY A 135 -8.49 20.98 -5.14
CA GLY A 135 -7.85 19.67 -5.37
C GLY A 135 -6.98 19.59 -6.61
N GLN A 136 -7.03 20.57 -7.51
CA GLN A 136 -6.12 20.62 -8.67
C GLN A 136 -4.70 20.95 -8.24
N ILE A 137 -3.72 20.44 -8.98
CA ILE A 137 -2.32 20.76 -8.74
C ILE A 137 -2.01 22.12 -9.36
N MET A 138 -1.37 22.99 -8.60
CA MET A 138 -0.95 24.31 -9.11
C MET A 138 0.27 24.15 -10.00
N GLU A 139 0.25 24.74 -11.19
CA GLU A 139 1.35 24.68 -12.16
C GLU A 139 2.62 25.39 -11.67
N LEU A 140 2.48 26.31 -10.73
CA LEU A 140 3.59 27.03 -10.14
C LEU A 140 4.21 26.22 -8.99
N PRO A 141 5.43 25.67 -9.15
CA PRO A 141 6.08 24.91 -8.10
C PRO A 141 6.67 25.81 -7.02
N VAL A 142 6.78 25.25 -5.81
CA VAL A 142 7.61 25.82 -4.75
C VAL A 142 9.03 25.33 -4.94
N THR A 143 9.89 26.16 -5.51
CA THR A 143 11.27 25.81 -5.84
C THR A 143 12.22 25.93 -4.66
N SER A 144 11.88 26.79 -3.70
CA SER A 144 12.63 26.99 -2.47
C SER A 144 12.50 25.81 -1.53
N ASN A 145 13.48 25.63 -0.66
CA ASN A 145 13.47 24.69 0.46
C ASN A 145 13.30 25.45 1.80
N PHE A 146 13.09 24.70 2.88
CA PHE A 146 12.90 25.32 4.19
C PHE A 146 14.19 25.95 4.75
N ARG A 147 15.36 25.46 4.36
CA ARG A 147 16.63 26.07 4.78
C ARG A 147 16.86 27.46 4.16
N GLU A 148 16.58 27.60 2.87
CA GLU A 148 16.70 28.88 2.15
C GLU A 148 15.61 29.87 2.58
N GLY A 149 14.48 29.35 3.02
CA GLY A 149 13.27 30.11 3.28
C GLY A 149 12.39 30.25 2.04
N LEU A 150 11.09 30.34 2.24
CA LEU A 150 10.11 30.51 1.16
C LEU A 150 9.91 31.98 0.84
N SER A 151 9.73 32.30 -0.42
CA SER A 151 9.23 33.63 -0.82
C SER A 151 7.80 33.84 -0.33
N VAL A 152 7.33 35.10 -0.28
CA VAL A 152 5.97 35.42 0.18
C VAL A 152 4.91 34.67 -0.62
N LEU A 153 5.06 34.58 -1.93
CA LEU A 153 4.15 33.87 -2.83
C LEU A 153 4.17 32.37 -2.56
N GLU A 154 5.35 31.79 -2.46
CA GLU A 154 5.51 30.35 -2.17
C GLU A 154 4.96 29.97 -0.80
N MET A 155 5.15 30.82 0.21
CA MET A 155 4.57 30.63 1.52
C MET A 155 3.04 30.66 1.44
N PHE A 156 2.44 31.62 0.72
CA PHE A 156 1.01 31.71 0.55
C PHE A 156 0.43 30.47 -0.14
N ILE A 157 1.03 30.02 -1.23
CA ILE A 157 0.66 28.77 -1.94
C ILE A 157 0.74 27.57 -1.00
N SER A 158 1.80 27.49 -0.21
CA SER A 158 2.03 26.38 0.72
C SER A 158 0.98 26.31 1.84
N THR A 159 0.41 27.45 2.26
CA THR A 159 -0.59 27.48 3.33
C THR A 159 -1.91 26.83 2.93
N HIS A 160 -2.27 26.80 1.66
CA HIS A 160 -3.47 26.09 1.19
C HIS A 160 -3.42 24.62 1.52
N GLY A 161 -2.31 23.95 1.14
CA GLY A 161 -2.10 22.55 1.43
C GLY A 161 -2.02 22.24 2.93
N ALA A 162 -1.30 23.06 3.70
CA ALA A 162 -1.19 22.91 5.14
C ALA A 162 -2.55 23.04 5.85
N ARG A 163 -3.33 24.06 5.51
CA ARG A 163 -4.66 24.28 6.09
C ARG A 163 -5.62 23.15 5.73
N LYS A 164 -5.65 22.73 4.46
CA LYS A 164 -6.45 21.58 4.03
C LYS A 164 -6.05 20.32 4.80
N GLY A 165 -4.73 20.06 4.95
CA GLY A 165 -4.21 18.93 5.69
C GLY A 165 -4.67 18.91 7.15
N MET A 166 -4.59 20.02 7.86
CA MET A 166 -5.06 20.13 9.24
C MET A 166 -6.56 19.90 9.36
N THR A 167 -7.36 20.50 8.49
CA THR A 167 -8.82 20.34 8.48
C THR A 167 -9.23 18.91 8.17
N ASP A 168 -8.65 18.32 7.14
CA ASP A 168 -8.95 16.94 6.75
C ASP A 168 -8.54 15.95 7.85
N THR A 169 -7.41 16.15 8.50
CA THR A 169 -7.00 15.30 9.63
C THR A 169 -8.04 15.33 10.74
N ALA A 170 -8.51 16.53 11.12
CA ALA A 170 -9.50 16.69 12.17
C ALA A 170 -10.85 16.03 11.82
N LEU A 171 -11.33 16.20 10.58
CA LEU A 171 -12.61 15.65 10.13
C LEU A 171 -12.53 14.13 9.89
N LYS A 172 -11.51 13.66 9.21
CA LYS A 172 -11.36 12.24 8.87
C LYS A 172 -11.07 11.34 10.07
N THR A 173 -10.60 11.89 11.18
CA THR A 173 -10.46 11.14 12.44
C THR A 173 -11.82 10.61 12.91
N ALA A 174 -12.85 11.43 12.81
CA ALA A 174 -14.23 11.03 13.15
C ALA A 174 -14.74 9.92 12.21
N ASP A 175 -14.48 10.04 10.90
CA ASP A 175 -14.86 9.03 9.90
C ASP A 175 -14.17 7.68 10.13
N SER A 176 -12.89 7.71 10.49
CA SER A 176 -12.12 6.50 10.85
C SER A 176 -12.70 5.84 12.11
N GLY A 177 -13.03 6.63 13.14
CA GLY A 177 -13.67 6.14 14.36
C GLY A 177 -15.03 5.51 14.09
N TYR A 178 -15.83 6.14 13.24
CA TYR A 178 -17.14 5.62 12.84
C TYR A 178 -17.04 4.32 12.01
N LEU A 179 -16.07 4.24 11.10
CA LEU A 179 -15.80 3.00 10.37
C LEU A 179 -15.42 1.86 11.33
N THR A 180 -14.50 2.12 12.26
CA THR A 180 -14.09 1.13 13.26
C THR A 180 -15.27 0.64 14.08
N ARG A 181 -16.13 1.55 14.56
CA ARG A 181 -17.34 1.18 15.30
C ARG A 181 -18.25 0.27 14.49
N ARG A 182 -18.55 0.60 13.23
CA ARG A 182 -19.40 -0.24 12.36
C ARG A 182 -18.79 -1.62 12.14
N LEU A 183 -17.47 -1.70 11.94
CA LEU A 183 -16.77 -2.98 11.79
C LEU A 183 -16.87 -3.83 13.06
N VAL A 184 -16.70 -3.23 14.24
CA VAL A 184 -16.86 -3.91 15.52
C VAL A 184 -18.30 -4.41 15.71
N ASP A 185 -19.29 -3.56 15.43
CA ASP A 185 -20.72 -3.89 15.60
C ASP A 185 -21.11 -5.11 14.73
N VAL A 186 -20.56 -5.21 13.51
CA VAL A 186 -20.82 -6.35 12.61
C VAL A 186 -20.03 -7.60 13.00
N ALA A 187 -18.78 -7.43 13.45
CA ALA A 187 -17.86 -8.54 13.66
C ALA A 187 -17.87 -9.09 15.11
N GLN A 188 -18.55 -8.45 16.07
CA GLN A 188 -18.51 -8.83 17.49
C GLN A 188 -18.97 -10.27 17.77
N ASP A 189 -19.87 -10.81 16.95
CA ASP A 189 -20.39 -12.17 17.11
C ASP A 189 -19.47 -13.24 16.54
N VAL A 190 -18.40 -12.84 15.81
CA VAL A 190 -17.41 -13.77 15.28
C VAL A 190 -16.42 -14.14 16.37
N ILE A 191 -16.76 -15.21 17.09
CA ILE A 191 -15.99 -15.76 18.22
C ILE A 191 -15.61 -17.20 17.89
N ILE A 192 -14.49 -17.68 18.41
CA ILE A 192 -14.13 -19.10 18.31
C ILE A 192 -15.07 -19.90 19.22
N ARG A 193 -15.94 -20.72 18.62
CA ARG A 193 -17.00 -21.45 19.35
C ARG A 193 -16.67 -22.92 19.63
N GLU A 194 -15.94 -23.55 18.73
CA GLU A 194 -15.64 -24.98 18.76
C GLU A 194 -14.26 -25.28 18.21
N THR A 195 -13.77 -26.49 18.47
CA THR A 195 -12.43 -26.90 18.02
C THR A 195 -12.45 -27.22 16.53
N ASP A 196 -13.42 -28.01 16.07
CA ASP A 196 -13.53 -28.43 14.67
C ASP A 196 -14.98 -28.45 14.21
N CYS A 197 -15.27 -27.83 13.08
CA CYS A 197 -16.61 -27.81 12.47
C CYS A 197 -16.87 -28.97 11.51
N GLY A 198 -15.92 -29.87 11.29
CA GLY A 198 -16.04 -31.01 10.38
C GLY A 198 -16.25 -30.63 8.88
N SER A 199 -15.88 -29.45 8.47
CA SER A 199 -16.06 -29.01 7.07
C SER A 199 -15.14 -29.76 6.12
N ASP A 200 -15.73 -30.30 5.04
CA ASP A 200 -15.01 -30.97 3.95
C ASP A 200 -14.49 -30.00 2.88
N ARG A 201 -14.90 -28.74 2.95
CA ARG A 201 -14.49 -27.70 2.02
C ARG A 201 -13.19 -27.06 2.47
N GLY A 202 -12.33 -26.75 1.52
CA GLY A 202 -11.10 -26.01 1.73
C GLY A 202 -10.95 -24.89 0.69
N LEU A 203 -9.99 -24.02 0.90
CA LEU A 203 -9.58 -22.97 -0.02
C LEU A 203 -8.22 -23.34 -0.59
N VAL A 204 -8.09 -23.34 -1.91
CA VAL A 204 -6.80 -23.48 -2.59
C VAL A 204 -6.10 -22.14 -2.55
N ILE A 205 -4.88 -22.11 -2.06
CA ILE A 205 -4.04 -20.91 -2.03
C ILE A 205 -2.75 -21.11 -2.80
N GLN A 206 -2.35 -20.02 -3.46
CA GLN A 206 -1.14 -19.86 -4.26
C GLN A 206 -0.44 -18.57 -3.84
N ALA A 207 0.80 -18.35 -4.27
CA ALA A 207 1.45 -17.05 -4.14
C ALA A 207 0.67 -15.97 -4.92
N ILE A 208 0.54 -14.78 -4.34
CA ILE A 208 -0.06 -13.64 -5.05
C ILE A 208 1.03 -12.99 -5.88
N LYS A 209 0.83 -13.00 -7.21
CA LYS A 209 1.77 -12.42 -8.19
C LYS A 209 1.05 -11.34 -9.01
N GLU A 210 1.75 -10.26 -9.30
CA GLU A 210 1.30 -9.25 -10.28
C GLU A 210 2.35 -9.18 -11.40
N GLY A 211 2.02 -9.80 -12.54
CA GLY A 211 3.01 -10.03 -13.60
C GLY A 211 4.15 -10.93 -13.12
N ASN A 212 5.37 -10.40 -13.09
CA ASN A 212 6.57 -11.13 -12.63
C ASN A 212 6.93 -10.84 -11.17
N GLU A 213 6.25 -9.93 -10.51
CA GLU A 213 6.51 -9.56 -9.12
C GLU A 213 5.64 -10.39 -8.16
N VAL A 214 6.27 -10.97 -7.14
CA VAL A 214 5.57 -11.70 -6.08
C VAL A 214 5.21 -10.69 -4.99
N ILE A 215 3.91 -10.37 -4.86
CA ILE A 215 3.39 -9.46 -3.83
C ILE A 215 3.41 -10.14 -2.47
N GLU A 216 2.90 -11.38 -2.40
CA GLU A 216 2.83 -12.15 -1.16
C GLU A 216 3.27 -13.60 -1.44
N PRO A 217 4.38 -14.05 -0.81
CA PRO A 217 4.88 -15.41 -1.02
C PRO A 217 3.96 -16.44 -0.39
N LEU A 218 3.93 -17.65 -0.96
CA LEU A 218 3.11 -18.75 -0.48
C LEU A 218 3.45 -19.13 0.98
N GLU A 219 4.73 -19.04 1.38
CA GLU A 219 5.20 -19.34 2.74
C GLU A 219 4.42 -18.53 3.79
N GLU A 220 4.30 -17.21 3.60
CA GLU A 220 3.61 -16.32 4.54
C GLU A 220 2.10 -16.59 4.61
N ARG A 221 1.50 -16.97 3.48
CA ARG A 221 0.07 -17.31 3.39
C ARG A 221 -0.28 -18.63 4.05
N LEU A 222 0.64 -19.59 4.07
CA LEU A 222 0.46 -20.92 4.69
C LEU A 222 0.65 -20.88 6.19
N LEU A 223 1.49 -20.01 6.70
CA LEU A 223 1.92 -20.01 8.08
C LEU A 223 0.76 -19.88 9.07
N GLY A 224 0.65 -20.88 9.96
CA GLY A 224 -0.39 -20.92 11.00
C GLY A 224 -1.79 -21.32 10.49
N ARG A 225 -1.92 -21.78 9.26
CA ARG A 225 -3.16 -22.35 8.73
C ARG A 225 -3.19 -23.87 8.93
N TYR A 226 -4.39 -24.44 8.91
CA TYR A 226 -4.59 -25.89 8.95
C TYR A 226 -4.73 -26.43 7.54
N THR A 227 -4.07 -27.56 7.26
CA THR A 227 -4.23 -28.30 6.01
C THR A 227 -5.64 -28.89 5.91
N ARG A 228 -6.19 -28.92 4.71
CA ARG A 228 -7.43 -29.67 4.43
C ARG A 228 -7.17 -31.04 3.86
N LYS A 229 -6.08 -31.23 3.14
CA LYS A 229 -5.66 -32.49 2.55
C LYS A 229 -4.23 -32.79 2.95
N THR A 230 -3.88 -34.07 3.01
CA THR A 230 -2.48 -34.50 3.18
C THR A 230 -1.64 -33.98 2.01
N VAL A 231 -0.52 -33.38 2.32
CA VAL A 231 0.42 -32.86 1.34
C VAL A 231 1.58 -33.83 1.19
N PHE A 232 1.83 -34.25 -0.04
CA PHE A 232 2.89 -35.17 -0.39
C PHE A 232 4.01 -34.45 -1.12
N ASN A 233 5.24 -34.89 -0.90
CA ASN A 233 6.37 -34.42 -1.69
C ASN A 233 6.23 -34.99 -3.12
N PRO A 234 6.24 -34.16 -4.16
CA PRO A 234 6.09 -34.63 -5.54
C PRO A 234 7.25 -35.50 -6.03
N GLU A 235 8.45 -35.38 -5.43
CA GLU A 235 9.63 -36.16 -5.82
C GLU A 235 9.64 -37.55 -5.22
N ASP A 236 9.39 -37.67 -3.92
CA ASP A 236 9.55 -38.92 -3.14
C ASP A 236 8.22 -39.58 -2.79
N GLY A 237 7.09 -38.90 -2.93
CA GLY A 237 5.80 -39.36 -2.47
C GLY A 237 5.68 -39.47 -0.94
N THR A 238 6.64 -38.93 -0.18
CA THR A 238 6.60 -38.88 1.28
C THR A 238 5.59 -37.86 1.77
N VAL A 239 4.98 -38.10 2.94
CA VAL A 239 4.03 -37.15 3.55
C VAL A 239 4.81 -36.04 4.24
N ILE A 240 4.67 -34.81 3.76
CA ILE A 240 5.23 -33.60 4.41
C ILE A 240 4.37 -33.22 5.61
N ILE A 241 3.04 -33.15 5.42
CA ILE A 241 2.10 -32.83 6.48
C ILE A 241 0.77 -33.57 6.25
N GLY A 242 0.19 -34.08 7.32
CA GLY A 242 -1.10 -34.77 7.29
C GLY A 242 -2.29 -33.80 7.18
N GLU A 243 -3.47 -34.41 7.07
CA GLU A 243 -4.74 -33.66 7.09
C GLU A 243 -5.03 -33.07 8.48
N ASN A 244 -5.67 -31.90 8.54
CA ASN A 244 -6.04 -31.22 9.78
C ASN A 244 -4.87 -30.97 10.74
N GLN A 245 -3.71 -30.66 10.21
CA GLN A 245 -2.54 -30.27 10.98
C GLN A 245 -2.16 -28.82 10.70
N ILE A 246 -1.63 -28.14 11.73
CA ILE A 246 -1.20 -26.75 11.62
C ILE A 246 0.14 -26.67 10.88
N ILE A 247 0.24 -25.78 9.92
CA ILE A 247 1.47 -25.51 9.16
C ILE A 247 2.35 -24.60 9.99
N THR A 248 3.47 -25.12 10.47
CA THR A 248 4.51 -24.34 11.16
C THR A 248 5.47 -23.72 10.14
N GLU A 249 6.34 -22.83 10.62
CA GLU A 249 7.35 -22.17 9.78
C GLU A 249 8.30 -23.17 9.09
N ASP A 250 8.70 -24.22 9.82
CA ASP A 250 9.60 -25.25 9.30
C ASP A 250 8.92 -26.08 8.20
N ILE A 251 7.66 -26.45 8.42
CA ILE A 251 6.84 -27.19 7.43
C ILE A 251 6.55 -26.32 6.20
N ALA A 252 6.25 -25.01 6.39
CA ALA A 252 6.03 -24.12 5.26
C ALA A 252 7.27 -24.02 4.36
N ARG A 253 8.47 -23.94 4.95
CA ARG A 253 9.73 -23.96 4.19
C ARG A 253 9.97 -25.28 3.46
N GLU A 254 9.64 -26.41 4.09
CA GLU A 254 9.74 -27.74 3.47
C GLU A 254 8.80 -27.87 2.26
N ILE A 255 7.58 -27.36 2.38
CA ILE A 255 6.60 -27.31 1.29
C ILE A 255 7.13 -26.49 0.09
N ILE A 256 7.70 -25.31 0.35
CA ILE A 256 8.28 -24.48 -0.70
C ILE A 256 9.50 -25.15 -1.32
N ALA A 257 10.38 -25.78 -0.52
CA ALA A 257 11.54 -26.50 -0.99
C ALA A 257 11.18 -27.69 -1.89
N ALA A 258 10.03 -28.32 -1.64
CA ALA A 258 9.48 -29.39 -2.48
C ALA A 258 8.83 -28.88 -3.80
N GLY A 259 8.86 -27.57 -4.07
CA GLY A 259 8.36 -26.99 -5.32
C GLY A 259 6.83 -26.97 -5.45
N ILE A 260 6.09 -27.04 -4.34
CA ILE A 260 4.63 -27.04 -4.34
C ILE A 260 4.14 -25.58 -4.46
N GLU A 261 3.37 -25.29 -5.51
CA GLU A 261 2.87 -23.95 -5.80
C GLU A 261 1.48 -23.69 -5.25
N GLU A 262 0.69 -24.73 -4.98
CA GLU A 262 -0.66 -24.61 -4.47
C GLU A 262 -1.00 -25.63 -3.38
N ILE A 263 -1.73 -25.19 -2.37
CA ILE A 263 -2.18 -26.08 -1.26
C ILE A 263 -3.62 -25.76 -0.87
N THR A 264 -4.37 -26.81 -0.55
CA THR A 264 -5.72 -26.67 0.00
C THR A 264 -5.65 -26.57 1.53
N ILE A 265 -6.05 -25.41 2.04
CA ILE A 265 -6.10 -25.13 3.49
C ILE A 265 -7.54 -25.00 3.98
N ARG A 266 -7.70 -25.10 5.30
CA ARG A 266 -8.96 -24.70 5.96
C ARG A 266 -9.04 -23.18 6.08
N SER A 267 -10.24 -22.64 5.90
CA SER A 267 -10.48 -21.19 5.91
C SER A 267 -11.75 -20.85 6.67
N VAL A 268 -11.78 -19.64 7.23
CA VAL A 268 -13.00 -19.08 7.85
C VAL A 268 -14.17 -18.98 6.86
N PHE A 269 -13.88 -18.81 5.56
CA PHE A 269 -14.90 -18.73 4.50
C PHE A 269 -15.59 -20.07 4.22
N THR A 270 -14.96 -21.18 4.57
CA THR A 270 -15.50 -22.53 4.35
C THR A 270 -15.89 -23.22 5.66
N CYS A 271 -15.93 -22.47 6.75
CA CYS A 271 -16.32 -22.97 8.06
C CYS A 271 -17.81 -23.28 8.13
N ASN A 272 -18.17 -24.43 8.72
CA ASN A 272 -19.56 -24.86 8.88
C ASN A 272 -20.19 -24.46 10.23
N THR A 273 -19.44 -23.79 11.11
CA THR A 273 -19.94 -23.32 12.41
C THR A 273 -21.09 -22.34 12.20
N LYS A 274 -22.24 -22.54 12.85
CA LYS A 274 -23.46 -21.72 12.65
C LYS A 274 -23.29 -20.27 13.09
N HIS A 275 -22.58 -20.05 14.21
CA HIS A 275 -22.30 -18.71 14.76
C HIS A 275 -20.84 -18.63 15.15
N GLY A 276 -20.10 -17.71 14.56
CA GLY A 276 -18.66 -17.61 14.74
C GLY A 276 -17.85 -18.55 13.86
N VAL A 277 -16.71 -19.01 14.33
CA VAL A 277 -15.74 -19.84 13.58
C VAL A 277 -15.18 -20.93 14.49
N CYS A 278 -14.69 -22.01 13.92
CA CYS A 278 -13.96 -23.03 14.68
C CYS A 278 -12.45 -22.73 14.71
N LYS A 279 -11.77 -23.32 15.70
CA LYS A 279 -10.34 -23.17 15.93
C LYS A 279 -9.49 -23.57 14.70
N HIS A 280 -9.79 -24.73 14.09
CA HIS A 280 -9.04 -25.24 12.95
C HIS A 280 -9.21 -24.38 11.68
N CYS A 281 -10.40 -23.81 11.44
CA CYS A 281 -10.62 -22.92 10.29
C CYS A 281 -9.97 -21.54 10.47
N TYR A 282 -9.79 -21.09 11.70
CA TYR A 282 -9.10 -19.84 12.00
C TYR A 282 -7.57 -20.02 12.02
N GLY A 283 -7.08 -21.02 12.79
CA GLY A 283 -5.67 -21.37 12.86
C GLY A 283 -4.92 -20.68 14.01
N ARG A 284 -3.83 -20.00 13.71
CA ARG A 284 -2.92 -19.41 14.68
C ARG A 284 -3.40 -18.06 15.20
N ASN A 285 -3.27 -17.84 16.51
CA ASN A 285 -3.36 -16.52 17.12
C ASN A 285 -2.10 -15.69 16.74
N LEU A 286 -2.29 -14.53 16.12
CA LEU A 286 -1.20 -13.70 15.63
C LEU A 286 -0.40 -13.03 16.76
N ALA A 287 -1.01 -12.83 17.93
CA ALA A 287 -0.34 -12.18 19.06
C ALA A 287 0.63 -13.12 19.79
N THR A 288 0.21 -14.38 20.00
CA THR A 288 0.98 -15.36 20.77
C THR A 288 1.78 -16.33 19.91
N GLY A 289 1.43 -16.47 18.63
CA GLY A 289 1.99 -17.46 17.70
C GLY A 289 1.55 -18.90 17.96
N SER A 290 0.74 -19.14 18.98
CA SER A 290 0.13 -20.43 19.30
C SER A 290 -1.20 -20.60 18.58
N GLU A 291 -1.80 -21.77 18.68
CA GLU A 291 -3.17 -21.98 18.24
C GLU A 291 -4.15 -21.09 19.01
N VAL A 292 -5.18 -20.60 18.32
CA VAL A 292 -6.24 -19.81 18.93
C VAL A 292 -7.03 -20.63 19.95
N GLU A 293 -7.48 -20.00 21.02
CA GLU A 293 -8.30 -20.65 22.06
C GLU A 293 -9.81 -20.49 21.80
N VAL A 294 -10.59 -21.44 22.28
CA VAL A 294 -12.05 -21.33 22.22
C VAL A 294 -12.52 -20.21 23.15
N GLY A 295 -13.38 -19.35 22.64
CA GLY A 295 -13.87 -18.15 23.35
C GLY A 295 -13.20 -16.85 22.93
N GLU A 296 -12.15 -16.90 22.09
CA GLU A 296 -11.48 -15.71 21.61
C GLU A 296 -12.32 -14.91 20.61
N ALA A 297 -12.45 -13.60 20.84
CA ALA A 297 -13.26 -12.69 20.02
C ALA A 297 -12.50 -12.18 18.80
N VAL A 298 -12.19 -13.07 17.87
CA VAL A 298 -11.35 -12.81 16.69
C VAL A 298 -11.93 -11.75 15.75
N GLY A 299 -13.26 -11.64 15.69
CA GLY A 299 -13.91 -10.62 14.86
C GLY A 299 -13.68 -9.21 15.38
N THR A 300 -13.77 -8.99 16.69
CA THR A 300 -13.46 -7.69 17.31
C THR A 300 -11.99 -7.34 17.13
N ILE A 301 -11.08 -8.30 17.31
CA ILE A 301 -9.65 -8.10 17.09
C ILE A 301 -9.38 -7.68 15.65
N ALA A 302 -10.00 -8.35 14.68
CA ALA A 302 -9.86 -8.01 13.26
C ALA A 302 -10.40 -6.60 12.96
N ALA A 303 -11.57 -6.25 13.48
CA ALA A 303 -12.17 -4.92 13.28
C ALA A 303 -11.29 -3.80 13.85
N GLN A 304 -10.73 -3.99 15.05
CA GLN A 304 -9.81 -3.05 15.67
C GLN A 304 -8.49 -2.93 14.91
N SER A 305 -7.94 -4.05 14.43
CA SER A 305 -6.69 -4.07 13.65
C SER A 305 -6.84 -3.37 12.29
N ILE A 306 -8.04 -3.38 11.70
CA ILE A 306 -8.37 -2.65 10.48
C ILE A 306 -8.59 -1.16 10.78
N GLY A 307 -9.24 -0.84 11.89
CA GLY A 307 -9.63 0.52 12.27
C GLY A 307 -8.49 1.37 12.84
N GLU A 308 -7.56 0.77 13.59
CA GLU A 308 -6.44 1.50 14.20
C GLU A 308 -5.60 2.26 13.17
N PRO A 309 -5.09 1.63 12.09
CA PRO A 309 -4.30 2.35 11.09
C PRO A 309 -5.13 3.33 10.25
N GLY A 310 -6.46 3.29 10.31
CA GLY A 310 -7.34 4.20 9.58
C GLY A 310 -7.06 5.68 9.90
N THR A 311 -6.82 6.02 11.15
CA THR A 311 -6.46 7.37 11.57
C THR A 311 -5.09 7.80 11.00
N GLN A 312 -4.11 6.89 10.98
CA GLN A 312 -2.78 7.16 10.40
C GLN A 312 -2.85 7.30 8.87
N LEU A 313 -3.69 6.51 8.22
CA LEU A 313 -3.93 6.57 6.77
C LEU A 313 -4.56 7.92 6.37
N THR A 314 -5.45 8.48 7.20
CA THR A 314 -6.03 9.81 6.97
C THR A 314 -4.99 10.93 7.01
N MET A 315 -3.94 10.77 7.82
CA MET A 315 -2.84 11.73 7.93
C MET A 315 -1.86 11.67 6.73
N ARG A 316 -1.70 10.51 6.10
CA ARG A 316 -0.69 10.29 5.04
C ARG A 316 -1.19 10.58 3.61
N THR A 317 -2.48 10.59 3.37
CA THR A 317 -3.06 10.80 2.01
C THR A 317 -2.86 12.20 1.43
N PHE A 318 -2.27 13.13 2.18
CA PHE A 318 -2.03 14.51 1.74
C PHE A 318 -0.77 14.71 0.89
N HIS A 319 0.15 13.76 0.88
CA HIS A 319 1.47 13.95 0.29
C HIS A 319 1.64 13.30 -1.08
N THR A 320 0.72 12.48 -1.49
CA THR A 320 0.66 11.97 -2.85
C THR A 320 -0.17 12.93 -3.70
N GLY A 321 0.49 13.94 -4.26
CA GLY A 321 -0.03 14.66 -5.40
C GLY A 321 -0.17 13.64 -6.53
N GLY A 322 -1.35 13.00 -6.60
CA GLY A 322 -1.66 12.09 -7.69
C GLY A 322 -1.59 12.84 -9.00
N VAL A 323 -1.04 12.21 -10.01
CA VAL A 323 -1.15 12.65 -11.39
C VAL A 323 -2.64 12.81 -11.68
N ALA A 324 -3.04 14.00 -12.14
CA ALA A 324 -4.41 14.21 -12.61
C ALA A 324 -4.68 13.23 -13.76
N GLY A 325 -5.57 12.28 -13.55
CA GLY A 325 -5.88 11.27 -14.56
C GLY A 325 -6.47 9.97 -14.00
N ASP A 326 -6.04 9.55 -12.81
CA ASP A 326 -6.60 8.37 -12.18
C ASP A 326 -7.68 8.76 -11.18
N ASP A 327 -8.94 8.63 -11.60
CA ASP A 327 -10.14 8.80 -10.76
C ASP A 327 -10.29 7.63 -9.75
N ILE A 328 -9.15 7.13 -9.27
CA ILE A 328 -9.07 6.01 -8.32
C ILE A 328 -9.15 6.59 -6.91
N THR A 329 -10.21 6.22 -6.19
CA THR A 329 -10.32 6.53 -4.76
C THR A 329 -9.23 5.82 -3.98
N GLN A 330 -8.46 6.58 -3.19
CA GLN A 330 -7.38 6.05 -2.36
C GLN A 330 -7.64 6.37 -0.87
N GLY A 331 -6.96 5.62 0.00
CA GLY A 331 -7.04 5.84 1.44
C GLY A 331 -8.36 5.38 2.06
N LEU A 332 -8.82 6.09 3.09
CA LEU A 332 -10.02 5.75 3.86
C LEU A 332 -11.30 5.60 3.01
N PRO A 333 -11.60 6.48 2.04
CA PRO A 333 -12.77 6.29 1.16
C PRO A 333 -12.75 4.96 0.39
N ARG A 334 -11.57 4.51 -0.04
CA ARG A 334 -11.45 3.22 -0.74
C ARG A 334 -11.71 2.04 0.18
N ILE A 335 -11.23 2.11 1.41
CA ILE A 335 -11.51 1.08 2.43
C ILE A 335 -13.02 1.00 2.69
N GLN A 336 -13.69 2.14 2.82
CA GLN A 336 -15.14 2.20 2.99
C GLN A 336 -15.90 1.60 1.79
N GLU A 337 -15.51 1.92 0.56
CA GLU A 337 -16.10 1.33 -0.64
C GLU A 337 -16.02 -0.20 -0.65
N ILE A 338 -14.86 -0.77 -0.24
CA ILE A 338 -14.66 -2.21 -0.18
C ILE A 338 -15.56 -2.85 0.89
N PHE A 339 -15.58 -2.31 2.11
CA PHE A 339 -16.39 -2.87 3.20
C PHE A 339 -17.89 -2.71 2.99
N GLU A 340 -18.32 -1.67 2.30
CA GLU A 340 -19.73 -1.44 1.96
C GLU A 340 -20.13 -2.09 0.62
N ALA A 341 -19.19 -2.77 -0.06
CA ALA A 341 -19.39 -3.39 -1.37
C ALA A 341 -19.99 -2.41 -2.41
N ARG A 342 -19.57 -1.14 -2.36
CA ARG A 342 -19.99 -0.12 -3.33
C ARG A 342 -19.28 -0.33 -4.65
N HIS A 343 -19.94 0.01 -5.75
CA HIS A 343 -19.28 0.08 -7.05
C HIS A 343 -18.21 1.20 -7.02
N PRO A 344 -16.94 0.88 -7.31
CA PRO A 344 -15.88 1.88 -7.33
C PRO A 344 -16.08 2.89 -8.46
N LYS A 345 -15.66 4.12 -8.25
CA LYS A 345 -15.55 5.10 -9.33
C LYS A 345 -14.50 4.62 -10.33
N GLY A 346 -14.80 4.75 -11.62
CA GLY A 346 -13.88 4.30 -12.67
C GLY A 346 -13.71 2.78 -12.74
N GLN A 347 -14.74 2.01 -12.41
CA GLN A 347 -14.71 0.55 -12.54
C GLN A 347 -14.37 0.15 -13.96
N ALA A 348 -13.34 -0.68 -14.13
CA ALA A 348 -13.04 -1.28 -15.42
C ALA A 348 -14.17 -2.23 -15.84
N VAL A 349 -14.52 -2.18 -17.11
CA VAL A 349 -15.43 -3.17 -17.70
C VAL A 349 -14.64 -4.44 -17.91
N ILE A 350 -15.03 -5.52 -17.22
CA ILE A 350 -14.41 -6.84 -17.32
C ILE A 350 -15.42 -7.83 -17.86
N THR A 351 -14.95 -8.79 -18.64
CA THR A 351 -15.80 -9.88 -19.14
C THR A 351 -16.15 -10.86 -18.02
N GLU A 352 -17.38 -11.33 -18.03
CA GLU A 352 -17.84 -12.43 -17.17
C GLU A 352 -17.71 -13.81 -17.86
N VAL A 353 -17.39 -13.81 -19.16
CA VAL A 353 -17.29 -15.02 -19.97
C VAL A 353 -15.85 -15.18 -20.44
N THR A 354 -15.30 -16.39 -20.29
CA THR A 354 -14.02 -16.75 -20.89
C THR A 354 -14.24 -17.06 -22.36
N GLY A 355 -13.51 -16.38 -23.26
CA GLY A 355 -13.72 -16.55 -24.70
C GLY A 355 -12.84 -15.63 -25.54
N GLU A 356 -13.07 -15.66 -26.84
CA GLU A 356 -12.35 -14.85 -27.82
C GLU A 356 -13.14 -13.59 -28.19
N VAL A 357 -12.43 -12.48 -28.44
CA VAL A 357 -13.02 -11.23 -28.93
C VAL A 357 -13.36 -11.43 -30.41
N VAL A 358 -14.63 -11.28 -30.73
CA VAL A 358 -15.16 -11.48 -32.12
C VAL A 358 -15.19 -10.18 -32.90
N SER A 359 -15.57 -9.08 -32.24
CA SER A 359 -15.60 -7.75 -32.87
C SER A 359 -15.45 -6.64 -31.85
N ILE A 360 -14.87 -5.53 -32.30
CA ILE A 360 -14.79 -4.27 -31.60
C ILE A 360 -15.40 -3.19 -32.48
N ASP A 361 -16.67 -2.87 -32.23
CA ASP A 361 -17.42 -1.90 -33.03
C ASP A 361 -17.44 -0.53 -32.34
N GLU A 362 -17.03 0.52 -33.04
CA GLU A 362 -17.08 1.89 -32.53
C GLU A 362 -18.38 2.58 -32.93
N ASN A 363 -19.12 3.07 -31.93
CA ASN A 363 -20.31 3.88 -32.15
C ASN A 363 -20.05 5.35 -31.80
N PRO A 364 -19.64 6.19 -32.74
CA PRO A 364 -19.32 7.59 -32.51
C PRO A 364 -20.53 8.41 -32.03
N ALA A 365 -21.76 8.03 -32.43
CA ALA A 365 -22.98 8.73 -32.03
C ALA A 365 -23.29 8.53 -30.52
N ALA A 366 -23.05 7.33 -30.03
CA ALA A 366 -23.26 7.00 -28.62
C ALA A 366 -22.00 7.25 -27.74
N ARG A 367 -20.85 7.60 -28.33
CA ARG A 367 -19.54 7.69 -27.68
C ARG A 367 -19.16 6.45 -26.87
N THR A 368 -19.48 5.29 -27.40
CA THR A 368 -19.17 3.98 -26.82
C THR A 368 -18.51 3.08 -27.84
N LYS A 369 -17.71 2.14 -27.34
CA LYS A 369 -17.20 1.00 -28.10
C LYS A 369 -17.95 -0.23 -27.61
N GLU A 370 -18.42 -1.08 -28.55
CA GLU A 370 -19.06 -2.34 -28.24
C GLU A 370 -18.09 -3.48 -28.52
N VAL A 371 -17.74 -4.22 -27.48
CA VAL A 371 -16.83 -5.36 -27.56
C VAL A 371 -17.63 -6.63 -27.41
N THR A 372 -17.67 -7.47 -28.47
CA THR A 372 -18.38 -8.74 -28.45
C THR A 372 -17.43 -9.89 -28.21
N ILE A 373 -17.71 -10.67 -27.17
CA ILE A 373 -16.91 -11.82 -26.74
C ILE A 373 -17.74 -13.09 -26.88
N LYS A 374 -17.18 -14.07 -27.57
CA LYS A 374 -17.78 -15.39 -27.77
C LYS A 374 -17.12 -16.37 -26.82
N GLY A 375 -17.86 -16.83 -25.82
CA GLY A 375 -17.50 -17.95 -24.97
C GLY A 375 -17.92 -19.31 -25.54
N ASP A 376 -17.61 -20.36 -24.84
CA ASP A 376 -17.94 -21.74 -25.21
C ASP A 376 -19.46 -21.99 -25.26
N THR A 377 -20.23 -21.32 -24.41
CA THR A 377 -21.67 -21.48 -24.29
C THR A 377 -22.47 -20.23 -24.66
N ASP A 378 -21.94 -19.03 -24.41
CA ASP A 378 -22.64 -17.76 -24.54
C ASP A 378 -21.80 -16.72 -25.29
N THR A 379 -22.49 -15.85 -26.05
CA THR A 379 -21.87 -14.65 -26.64
C THR A 379 -22.42 -13.43 -25.90
N ARG A 380 -21.54 -12.54 -25.43
CA ARG A 380 -21.91 -11.31 -24.71
C ARG A 380 -21.26 -10.09 -25.33
N SER A 381 -22.03 -9.00 -25.39
CA SER A 381 -21.54 -7.69 -25.83
C SER A 381 -21.38 -6.77 -24.59
N TYR A 382 -20.29 -6.06 -24.54
CA TYR A 382 -19.97 -5.10 -23.47
C TYR A 382 -19.82 -3.70 -24.05
N GLN A 383 -20.54 -2.74 -23.48
CA GLN A 383 -20.38 -1.33 -23.86
C GLN A 383 -19.31 -0.68 -23.01
N VAL A 384 -18.29 -0.14 -23.65
CA VAL A 384 -17.16 0.53 -23.02
C VAL A 384 -17.15 2.00 -23.44
N PRO A 385 -16.91 2.96 -22.52
CA PRO A 385 -16.77 4.37 -22.88
C PRO A 385 -15.67 4.59 -23.93
N PHE A 386 -15.87 5.53 -24.86
CA PHE A 386 -14.91 5.78 -25.95
C PHE A 386 -13.53 6.18 -25.45
N SER A 387 -13.48 6.89 -24.32
CA SER A 387 -12.23 7.32 -23.67
C SER A 387 -11.47 6.19 -22.96
N ALA A 388 -12.10 5.02 -22.74
CA ALA A 388 -11.46 3.92 -22.06
C ALA A 388 -10.43 3.22 -22.96
N ARG A 389 -9.30 2.85 -22.37
CA ARG A 389 -8.26 2.08 -23.05
C ARG A 389 -8.63 0.60 -23.04
N LEU A 390 -8.81 0.02 -24.22
CA LEU A 390 -8.95 -1.42 -24.37
C LEU A 390 -7.60 -2.11 -24.11
N LYS A 391 -7.63 -3.23 -23.37
CA LYS A 391 -6.48 -4.11 -23.16
C LYS A 391 -6.60 -5.43 -23.93
N VAL A 392 -7.63 -5.54 -24.76
CA VAL A 392 -7.89 -6.70 -25.62
C VAL A 392 -7.88 -6.25 -27.07
N GLU A 393 -7.51 -7.15 -27.96
CA GLU A 393 -7.47 -7.01 -29.41
C GLU A 393 -8.38 -8.08 -30.03
N GLU A 394 -8.82 -7.91 -31.28
CA GLU A 394 -9.63 -8.89 -32.03
C GLU A 394 -8.87 -10.18 -32.29
#